data_f7ff3525a785eb31f5182bfd93877371
#
_entry.id   f7ff3525a785eb31f5182bfd93877371
#
_cell.length_a   1.000
_cell.length_b   1.000
_cell.length_c   1.000
_cell.angle_alpha   90.00
_cell.angle_beta   90.00
_cell.angle_gamma   90.00
#
_symmetry.space_group_name_H-M   'P 1'
#
loop_
_entity.id
_entity.type
_entity.pdbx_description
1 polymer ?
#
loop_
_entity_poly.entity_id
_entity_poly.type
_entity_poly.pdbx_seq_one_letter_code
_entity_poly.pdbx_strand_id
1 'polypeptide(L)'
;ILAKPPNIADLLESMLDRLDTIQIRDRYGSVRSETIIDEKYLEFKEIIRDEIKKLPDIPLCPLDQMTIALEEKGYKVGEISGREFCLRKINNNDGVVYKVEKRTENTPVEKTKACSEFQSGKLDVMILSRSGSTGLSLHAIPVNGGNLANSDHLRQREFLTAQAPQAIDEFLQLIGRVDRKGQVSHPIISQFDTGLPIQRKFLMMHNAKLSEL
;
A
#
# COMPACT_ATOMS: atom_id res chain seq x y z
N ILE A 1 15.19 12.84 -6.19
CA ILE A 1 14.80 13.60 -5.00
C ILE A 1 13.67 14.53 -5.39
N LEU A 2 12.57 14.50 -4.68
CA LEU A 2 11.35 15.26 -4.95
C LEU A 2 11.08 16.19 -3.75
N ALA A 3 10.63 17.42 -4.03
CA ALA A 3 10.25 18.37 -2.98
C ALA A 3 8.91 18.03 -2.31
N LYS A 4 8.04 17.31 -3.02
CA LYS A 4 6.75 16.80 -2.51
C LYS A 4 6.56 15.34 -2.91
N PRO A 5 5.71 14.57 -2.21
CA PRO A 5 5.35 13.23 -2.68
C PRO A 5 4.62 13.34 -4.03
N PRO A 6 4.90 12.45 -4.99
CA PRO A 6 4.22 12.45 -6.26
C PRO A 6 2.75 12.04 -6.09
N ASN A 7 1.87 12.69 -6.81
CA ASN A 7 0.44 12.40 -6.81
C ASN A 7 -0.05 11.93 -8.20
N ILE A 8 -1.32 11.56 -8.28
CA ILE A 8 -1.92 11.08 -9.54
C ILE A 8 -1.92 12.19 -10.60
N ALA A 9 -2.12 13.45 -10.23
CA ALA A 9 -2.08 14.57 -11.18
C ALA A 9 -0.68 14.71 -11.81
N ASP A 10 0.40 14.63 -11.01
CA ASP A 10 1.78 14.64 -11.51
C ASP A 10 2.04 13.51 -12.54
N LEU A 11 1.48 12.31 -12.28
CA LEU A 11 1.57 11.19 -13.22
C LEU A 11 0.82 11.47 -14.52
N LEU A 12 -0.42 11.95 -14.42
CA LEU A 12 -1.24 12.23 -15.60
C LEU A 12 -0.64 13.36 -16.46
N GLU A 13 -0.11 14.40 -15.84
CA GLU A 13 0.64 15.46 -16.57
C GLU A 13 1.84 14.88 -17.30
N SER A 14 2.65 14.05 -16.64
CA SER A 14 3.79 13.38 -17.26
C SER A 14 3.39 12.47 -18.43
N MET A 15 2.24 11.79 -18.30
CA MET A 15 1.68 10.98 -19.42
C MET A 15 1.21 11.86 -20.56
N LEU A 16 0.52 12.96 -20.26
CA LEU A 16 0.03 13.91 -21.27
C LEU A 16 1.18 14.55 -22.06
N ASP A 17 2.29 14.86 -21.39
CA ASP A 17 3.49 15.41 -22.06
C ASP A 17 4.17 14.38 -22.99
N ARG A 18 4.11 13.10 -22.66
CA ARG A 18 4.65 12.03 -23.52
C ARG A 18 3.84 11.81 -24.79
N LEU A 19 2.59 12.25 -24.83
CA LEU A 19 1.72 12.13 -26.00
C LEU A 19 2.06 13.16 -27.10
N ASP A 20 2.97 14.11 -26.86
CA ASP A 20 3.39 15.10 -27.86
C ASP A 20 4.19 14.51 -29.02
N THR A 21 4.66 13.29 -28.88
CA THR A 21 5.46 12.63 -29.91
C THR A 21 4.78 11.35 -30.39
N ILE A 22 4.65 11.22 -31.70
CA ILE A 22 4.25 10.00 -32.37
C ILE A 22 5.45 9.28 -32.95
N GLN A 23 5.46 7.96 -32.86
CA GLN A 23 6.48 7.14 -33.53
C GLN A 23 5.95 6.69 -34.88
N ILE A 24 6.57 7.17 -35.95
CA ILE A 24 6.25 6.79 -37.32
C ILE A 24 7.27 5.74 -37.77
N ARG A 25 6.76 4.58 -38.18
CA ARG A 25 7.59 3.52 -38.75
C ARG A 25 7.51 3.61 -40.26
N ASP A 26 8.67 3.74 -40.92
CA ASP A 26 8.77 3.73 -42.36
C ASP A 26 8.61 2.32 -42.96
N ARG A 27 8.57 2.22 -44.30
CA ARG A 27 8.44 0.95 -45.02
C ARG A 27 9.64 0.00 -44.82
N TYR A 28 10.73 0.50 -44.30
CA TYR A 28 11.97 -0.24 -44.06
C TYR A 28 12.14 -0.62 -42.58
N GLY A 29 11.15 -0.27 -41.76
CA GLY A 29 11.17 -0.59 -40.34
C GLY A 29 11.89 0.43 -39.45
N SER A 30 12.44 1.50 -40.02
CA SER A 30 13.06 2.59 -39.24
C SER A 30 11.98 3.36 -38.51
N VAL A 31 12.26 3.72 -37.24
CA VAL A 31 11.33 4.46 -36.39
C VAL A 31 11.84 5.87 -36.22
N ARG A 32 11.02 6.85 -36.56
CA ARG A 32 11.30 8.27 -36.27
C ARG A 32 10.20 8.83 -35.36
N SER A 33 10.60 9.74 -34.47
CA SER A 33 9.66 10.45 -33.60
C SER A 33 9.31 11.79 -34.25
N GLU A 34 8.06 12.11 -34.40
CA GLU A 34 7.57 13.41 -34.83
C GLU A 34 6.72 14.05 -33.75
N THR A 35 6.87 15.35 -33.53
CA THR A 35 6.07 16.12 -32.60
C THR A 35 4.74 16.48 -33.25
N ILE A 36 3.65 16.34 -32.49
CA ILE A 36 2.32 16.71 -32.93
C ILE A 36 2.18 18.23 -32.82
N ILE A 37 1.90 18.89 -33.96
CA ILE A 37 1.70 20.35 -34.07
C ILE A 37 0.28 20.70 -34.55
N ASP A 38 -0.65 19.77 -34.46
CA ASP A 38 -2.05 20.04 -34.78
C ASP A 38 -2.70 20.97 -33.72
N GLU A 39 -3.27 22.07 -34.18
CA GLU A 39 -3.84 23.12 -33.32
C GLU A 39 -4.98 22.59 -32.43
N LYS A 40 -5.85 21.75 -33.00
CA LYS A 40 -6.97 21.11 -32.26
C LYS A 40 -6.48 20.14 -31.21
N TYR A 41 -5.39 19.43 -31.51
CA TYR A 41 -4.76 18.53 -30.54
C TYR A 41 -4.20 19.33 -29.35
N LEU A 42 -3.51 20.43 -29.61
CA LEU A 42 -2.95 21.29 -28.56
C LEU A 42 -4.05 21.92 -27.69
N GLU A 43 -5.14 22.41 -28.32
CA GLU A 43 -6.29 22.93 -27.59
C GLU A 43 -6.93 21.86 -26.70
N PHE A 44 -7.14 20.65 -27.23
CA PHE A 44 -7.68 19.55 -26.45
C PHE A 44 -6.77 19.11 -25.29
N LYS A 45 -5.45 19.16 -25.51
CA LYS A 45 -4.45 18.88 -24.48
C LYS A 45 -4.54 19.87 -23.32
N GLU A 46 -4.72 21.17 -23.58
CA GLU A 46 -4.90 22.17 -22.52
C GLU A 46 -6.19 21.97 -21.72
N ILE A 47 -7.28 21.59 -22.39
CA ILE A 47 -8.54 21.23 -21.70
C ILE A 47 -8.28 20.08 -20.73
N ILE A 48 -7.59 19.01 -21.16
CA ILE A 48 -7.26 17.88 -20.28
C ILE A 48 -6.37 18.32 -19.12
N ARG A 49 -5.38 19.17 -19.37
CA ARG A 49 -4.48 19.69 -18.33
C ARG A 49 -5.26 20.49 -17.28
N ASP A 50 -6.24 21.28 -17.69
CA ASP A 50 -7.09 22.02 -16.76
C ASP A 50 -8.01 21.12 -15.95
N GLU A 51 -8.47 20.00 -16.51
CA GLU A 51 -9.21 19.00 -15.73
C GLU A 51 -8.30 18.25 -14.74
N ILE A 52 -7.07 17.94 -15.12
CA ILE A 52 -6.08 17.33 -14.20
C ILE A 52 -5.82 18.23 -12.98
N LYS A 53 -5.71 19.53 -13.17
CA LYS A 53 -5.51 20.51 -12.07
C LYS A 53 -6.66 20.55 -11.05
N LYS A 54 -7.87 20.14 -11.46
CA LYS A 54 -9.05 20.08 -10.58
C LYS A 54 -9.10 18.80 -9.73
N LEU A 55 -8.22 17.81 -10.01
CA LEU A 55 -8.20 16.58 -9.25
C LEU A 55 -7.79 16.83 -7.79
N PRO A 56 -8.38 16.13 -6.83
CA PRO A 56 -7.90 16.17 -5.46
C PRO A 56 -6.48 15.62 -5.37
N ASP A 57 -5.77 15.99 -4.30
CA ASP A 57 -4.42 15.49 -4.05
C ASP A 57 -4.46 14.01 -3.65
N ILE A 58 -4.45 13.14 -4.65
CA ILE A 58 -4.47 11.69 -4.47
C ILE A 58 -3.04 11.16 -4.57
N PRO A 59 -2.50 10.56 -3.50
CA PRO A 59 -1.15 10.03 -3.50
C PRO A 59 -0.98 8.93 -4.55
N LEU A 60 0.15 8.93 -5.24
CA LEU A 60 0.46 7.94 -6.27
C LEU A 60 0.54 6.52 -5.69
N CYS A 61 1.02 6.39 -4.45
CA CYS A 61 1.08 5.12 -3.75
C CYS A 61 0.46 5.25 -2.35
N PRO A 62 -0.75 4.69 -2.12
CA PRO A 62 -1.40 4.72 -0.81
C PRO A 62 -0.57 4.08 0.31
N LEU A 63 0.21 3.03 0.01
CA LEU A 63 1.05 2.36 1.01
C LEU A 63 2.16 3.28 1.54
N ASP A 64 2.78 4.08 0.67
CA ASP A 64 3.79 5.05 1.08
C ASP A 64 3.18 6.14 1.97
N GLN A 65 2.01 6.65 1.57
CA GLN A 65 1.31 7.66 2.34
C GLN A 65 0.91 7.15 3.73
N MET A 66 0.38 5.92 3.80
CA MET A 66 0.04 5.29 5.08
C MET A 66 1.28 5.12 5.97
N THR A 67 2.37 4.62 5.40
CA THR A 67 3.64 4.44 6.13
C THR A 67 4.14 5.76 6.67
N ILE A 68 4.23 6.80 5.85
CA ILE A 68 4.69 8.14 6.24
C ILE A 68 3.79 8.71 7.35
N ALA A 69 2.47 8.63 7.17
CA ALA A 69 1.52 9.17 8.14
C ALA A 69 1.57 8.47 9.51
N LEU A 70 1.84 7.16 9.53
CA LEU A 70 2.00 6.39 10.75
C LEU A 70 3.35 6.70 11.44
N GLU A 71 4.43 6.79 10.66
CA GLU A 71 5.76 7.14 11.17
C GLU A 71 5.79 8.58 11.75
N GLU A 72 5.08 9.53 11.14
CA GLU A 72 4.91 10.89 11.67
C GLU A 72 4.19 10.91 13.04
N LYS A 73 3.33 9.94 13.29
CA LYS A 73 2.68 9.75 14.60
C LYS A 73 3.53 8.97 15.59
N GLY A 74 4.77 8.60 15.22
CA GLY A 74 5.72 7.88 16.07
C GLY A 74 5.58 6.36 16.06
N TYR A 75 4.73 5.79 15.20
CA TYR A 75 4.63 4.34 15.06
C TYR A 75 5.80 3.77 14.24
N LYS A 76 6.29 2.62 14.66
CA LYS A 76 7.27 1.83 13.91
C LYS A 76 6.53 0.91 12.95
N VAL A 77 6.70 1.14 11.65
CA VAL A 77 5.94 0.47 10.60
C VAL A 77 6.80 -0.54 9.86
N GLY A 78 6.33 -1.78 9.77
CA GLY A 78 6.86 -2.79 8.87
C GLY A 78 5.93 -2.98 7.67
N GLU A 79 6.48 -3.41 6.55
CA GLU A 79 5.69 -3.70 5.36
C GLU A 79 6.14 -5.02 4.73
N ILE A 80 5.19 -5.89 4.46
CA ILE A 80 5.38 -7.13 3.69
C ILE A 80 4.48 -7.06 2.46
N SER A 81 5.08 -6.71 1.33
CA SER A 81 4.41 -6.55 0.04
C SER A 81 5.29 -7.08 -1.09
N GLY A 82 4.74 -7.17 -2.30
CA GLY A 82 5.49 -7.57 -3.49
C GLY A 82 6.13 -6.40 -4.25
N ARG A 83 5.98 -5.16 -3.81
CA ARG A 83 6.51 -4.00 -4.53
C ARG A 83 8.02 -3.88 -4.36
N GLU A 84 8.70 -3.45 -5.41
CA GLU A 84 10.16 -3.32 -5.42
C GLU A 84 10.65 -1.94 -4.97
N PHE A 85 9.81 -0.92 -5.07
CA PHE A 85 10.16 0.47 -4.76
C PHE A 85 9.23 1.04 -3.71
N CYS A 86 9.75 1.97 -2.90
CA CYS A 86 8.99 2.75 -1.94
C CYS A 86 9.45 4.21 -1.97
N LEU A 87 8.59 5.09 -1.49
CA LEU A 87 8.89 6.49 -1.28
C LEU A 87 9.31 6.68 0.19
N ARG A 88 10.50 7.22 0.41
CA ARG A 88 11.00 7.58 1.75
C ARG A 88 10.97 9.09 1.92
N LYS A 89 10.44 9.53 3.05
CA LYS A 89 10.56 10.91 3.52
C LYS A 89 11.89 11.08 4.24
N ILE A 90 12.68 12.04 3.83
CA ILE A 90 14.00 12.33 4.40
C ILE A 90 13.97 13.78 4.89
N ASN A 91 14.30 13.99 6.16
CA ASN A 91 14.45 15.31 6.75
C ASN A 91 15.93 15.71 6.63
N ASN A 92 16.21 16.73 5.83
CA ASN A 92 17.55 17.30 5.67
C ASN A 92 17.61 18.69 6.33
N ASN A 93 18.81 19.24 6.45
CA ASN A 93 19.02 20.60 6.97
C ASN A 93 18.28 21.68 6.15
N ASP A 94 18.08 21.40 4.85
CA ASP A 94 17.41 22.30 3.90
C ASP A 94 15.89 22.06 3.79
N GLY A 95 15.34 21.12 4.56
CA GLY A 95 13.91 20.81 4.57
C GLY A 95 13.58 19.32 4.34
N VAL A 96 12.31 19.07 4.02
CA VAL A 96 11.80 17.73 3.75
C VAL A 96 11.94 17.42 2.27
N VAL A 97 12.50 16.25 1.98
CA VAL A 97 12.61 15.72 0.62
C VAL A 97 12.09 14.29 0.56
N TYR A 98 11.64 13.89 -0.62
CA TYR A 98 11.15 12.54 -0.88
C TYR A 98 12.07 11.84 -1.89
N LYS A 99 12.39 10.58 -1.60
CA LYS A 99 13.28 9.78 -2.45
C LYS A 99 12.63 8.43 -2.74
N VAL A 100 12.61 8.08 -4.02
CA VAL A 100 12.23 6.71 -4.43
C VAL A 100 13.44 5.82 -4.22
N GLU A 101 13.26 4.77 -3.43
CA GLU A 101 14.32 3.80 -3.12
C GLU A 101 13.86 2.38 -3.46
N LYS A 102 14.82 1.56 -3.90
CA LYS A 102 14.57 0.14 -4.07
C LYS A 102 14.49 -0.50 -2.69
N ARG A 103 13.43 -1.28 -2.46
CA ARG A 103 13.25 -2.01 -1.21
C ARG A 103 14.18 -3.21 -1.17
N THR A 104 14.92 -3.33 -0.10
CA THR A 104 15.75 -4.52 0.19
C THR A 104 14.95 -5.60 0.93
N GLU A 105 13.79 -5.24 1.48
CA GLU A 105 12.97 -6.02 2.42
C GLU A 105 12.02 -7.06 1.76
N ASN A 106 12.29 -7.44 0.50
CA ASN A 106 11.45 -8.38 -0.24
C ASN A 106 11.92 -9.83 -0.19
N THR A 107 13.06 -10.08 0.44
CA THR A 107 13.59 -11.46 0.58
C THR A 107 12.81 -12.25 1.63
N PRO A 108 12.72 -13.60 1.51
CA PRO A 108 12.08 -14.43 2.52
C PRO A 108 12.68 -14.25 3.93
N VAL A 109 13.99 -14.00 4.01
CA VAL A 109 14.70 -13.77 5.28
C VAL A 109 14.20 -12.48 5.94
N GLU A 110 14.06 -11.41 5.19
CA GLU A 110 13.61 -10.13 5.72
C GLU A 110 12.13 -10.10 6.07
N LYS A 111 11.29 -10.82 5.32
CA LYS A 111 9.90 -11.04 5.71
C LYS A 111 9.80 -11.76 7.05
N THR A 112 10.61 -12.79 7.28
CA THR A 112 10.68 -13.51 8.55
C THR A 112 11.19 -12.61 9.67
N LYS A 113 12.18 -11.77 9.41
CA LYS A 113 12.70 -10.77 10.35
C LYS A 113 11.61 -9.76 10.73
N ALA A 114 10.91 -9.18 9.76
CA ALA A 114 9.83 -8.23 10.01
C ALA A 114 8.71 -8.86 10.85
N CYS A 115 8.33 -10.11 10.57
CA CYS A 115 7.39 -10.86 11.41
C CYS A 115 7.89 -11.01 12.86
N SER A 116 9.15 -11.38 13.04
CA SER A 116 9.76 -11.52 14.36
C SER A 116 9.82 -10.18 15.11
N GLU A 117 10.15 -9.09 14.43
CA GLU A 117 10.15 -7.74 15.00
C GLU A 117 8.75 -7.27 15.38
N PHE A 118 7.73 -7.58 14.58
CA PHE A 118 6.34 -7.32 14.93
C PHE A 118 5.88 -8.18 16.13
N GLN A 119 6.23 -9.47 16.14
CA GLN A 119 5.92 -10.36 17.26
C GLN A 119 6.59 -9.93 18.58
N SER A 120 7.82 -9.43 18.51
CA SER A 120 8.57 -8.94 19.67
C SER A 120 8.19 -7.51 20.11
N GLY A 121 7.24 -6.86 19.44
CA GLY A 121 6.81 -5.50 19.75
C GLY A 121 7.81 -4.41 19.32
N LYS A 122 8.82 -4.74 18.52
CA LYS A 122 9.72 -3.74 17.92
C LYS A 122 9.05 -2.95 16.82
N LEU A 123 8.06 -3.54 16.14
CA LEU A 123 7.18 -2.87 15.20
C LEU A 123 5.78 -2.76 15.81
N ASP A 124 5.17 -1.61 15.65
CA ASP A 124 3.81 -1.31 16.14
C ASP A 124 2.76 -1.68 15.09
N VAL A 125 3.07 -1.47 13.83
CA VAL A 125 2.17 -1.69 12.69
C VAL A 125 2.84 -2.55 11.64
N MET A 126 2.10 -3.51 11.08
CA MET A 126 2.52 -4.32 9.94
C MET A 126 1.55 -4.12 8.77
N ILE A 127 2.02 -3.55 7.68
CA ILE A 127 1.25 -3.41 6.45
C ILE A 127 1.46 -4.65 5.59
N LEU A 128 0.37 -5.29 5.19
CA LEU A 128 0.39 -6.50 4.37
C LEU A 128 -0.30 -6.26 3.04
N SER A 129 0.33 -6.66 1.94
CA SER A 129 -0.35 -6.84 0.68
C SER A 129 -0.70 -8.32 0.44
N ARG A 130 -1.62 -8.58 -0.48
CA ARG A 130 -2.04 -9.93 -0.86
C ARG A 130 -0.85 -10.84 -1.20
N SER A 131 0.10 -10.36 -2.00
CA SER A 131 1.28 -11.12 -2.43
C SER A 131 2.27 -11.39 -1.30
N GLY A 132 2.25 -10.60 -0.23
CA GLY A 132 3.17 -10.71 0.90
C GLY A 132 2.64 -11.58 2.05
N SER A 133 1.33 -11.83 2.10
CA SER A 133 0.67 -12.40 3.29
C SER A 133 0.74 -13.93 3.41
N THR A 134 1.18 -14.66 2.39
CA THR A 134 1.21 -16.13 2.42
C THR A 134 2.27 -16.66 3.41
N GLY A 135 1.90 -17.68 4.21
CA GLY A 135 2.82 -18.37 5.14
C GLY A 135 3.16 -17.63 6.44
N LEU A 136 2.60 -16.44 6.69
CA LEU A 136 2.91 -15.65 7.87
C LEU A 136 2.04 -16.00 9.07
N SER A 137 2.58 -15.78 10.28
CA SER A 137 1.89 -15.88 11.57
C SER A 137 2.08 -14.58 12.34
N LEU A 138 0.99 -13.86 12.59
CA LEU A 138 1.00 -12.55 13.23
C LEU A 138 0.11 -12.48 14.47
N HIS A 139 -0.38 -13.61 14.94
CA HIS A 139 -1.19 -13.70 16.15
C HIS A 139 -0.35 -13.42 17.41
N ALA A 140 -1.02 -12.98 18.47
CA ALA A 140 -0.36 -12.63 19.73
C ALA A 140 0.04 -13.89 20.49
N ILE A 141 1.31 -14.31 20.37
CA ILE A 141 1.91 -15.42 21.12
C ILE A 141 3.11 -14.94 21.91
N PRO A 142 3.41 -15.56 23.06
CA PRO A 142 4.65 -15.33 23.77
C PRO A 142 5.84 -15.79 22.90
N VAL A 143 6.81 -14.92 22.70
CA VAL A 143 8.05 -15.28 22.03
C VAL A 143 8.96 -16.00 23.04
N ASN A 144 9.38 -17.23 22.69
CA ASN A 144 10.38 -18.00 23.45
C ASN A 144 10.03 -18.32 24.93
N GLY A 145 8.79 -18.65 25.23
CA GLY A 145 8.41 -19.09 26.59
C GLY A 145 8.56 -18.01 27.68
N GLY A 146 8.66 -16.75 27.25
CA GLY A 146 8.76 -15.61 28.17
C GLY A 146 7.53 -15.53 29.09
N ASN A 147 7.75 -15.11 30.31
CA ASN A 147 6.71 -14.96 31.32
C ASN A 147 5.63 -13.98 30.80
N LEU A 148 4.43 -14.46 30.63
CA LEU A 148 3.24 -13.73 30.17
C LEU A 148 2.97 -12.42 30.93
N ALA A 149 3.45 -12.33 32.17
CA ALA A 149 3.15 -11.24 33.07
C ALA A 149 3.85 -9.90 32.78
N ASN A 150 4.93 -9.89 32.00
CA ASN A 150 5.78 -8.71 31.82
C ASN A 150 6.08 -8.33 30.36
N SER A 151 5.34 -8.87 29.39
CA SER A 151 5.67 -8.62 27.99
C SER A 151 4.71 -7.60 27.38
N ASP A 152 5.19 -6.38 27.14
CA ASP A 152 4.54 -5.37 26.29
C ASP A 152 4.24 -5.89 24.88
N HIS A 153 4.80 -7.05 24.54
CA HIS A 153 4.63 -7.75 23.25
C HIS A 153 3.30 -8.47 23.10
N LEU A 154 2.56 -8.65 24.21
CA LEU A 154 1.28 -9.38 24.22
C LEU A 154 0.08 -8.45 23.99
N ARG A 155 0.32 -7.31 23.36
CA ARG A 155 -0.75 -6.39 22.98
C ARG A 155 -1.78 -7.11 22.11
N GLN A 156 -3.03 -6.86 22.41
CA GLN A 156 -4.14 -7.30 21.56
C GLN A 156 -3.89 -6.84 20.13
N ARG A 157 -4.00 -7.77 19.19
CA ARG A 157 -3.83 -7.44 17.75
C ARG A 157 -5.11 -6.80 17.23
N GLU A 158 -4.97 -5.78 16.42
CA GLU A 158 -6.04 -5.27 15.59
C GLU A 158 -5.71 -5.60 14.13
N PHE A 159 -6.64 -6.24 13.46
CA PHE A 159 -6.56 -6.53 12.02
C PHE A 159 -7.50 -5.59 11.29
N LEU A 160 -6.92 -4.64 10.57
CA LEU A 160 -7.67 -3.64 9.81
C LEU A 160 -7.60 -3.93 8.33
N THR A 161 -8.74 -4.21 7.71
CA THR A 161 -8.84 -4.41 6.26
C THR A 161 -9.10 -3.08 5.57
N ALA A 162 -8.07 -2.54 4.88
CA ALA A 162 -8.19 -1.31 4.11
C ALA A 162 -8.94 -1.52 2.79
N GLN A 163 -8.78 -2.71 2.18
CA GLN A 163 -9.49 -3.11 0.98
C GLN A 163 -10.07 -4.52 1.17
N ALA A 164 -11.38 -4.64 1.12
CA ALA A 164 -12.05 -5.93 1.24
C ALA A 164 -11.64 -6.88 0.11
N PRO A 165 -11.19 -8.11 0.42
CA PRO A 165 -11.02 -9.14 -0.60
C PRO A 165 -12.34 -9.44 -1.31
N GLN A 166 -12.28 -9.86 -2.57
CA GLN A 166 -13.49 -10.23 -3.31
C GLN A 166 -14.05 -11.58 -2.85
N ALA A 167 -13.16 -12.50 -2.45
CA ALA A 167 -13.53 -13.84 -2.00
C ALA A 167 -13.50 -13.94 -0.48
N ILE A 168 -14.52 -14.56 0.10
CA ILE A 168 -14.61 -14.79 1.56
C ILE A 168 -13.46 -15.68 2.05
N ASP A 169 -13.07 -16.69 1.27
CA ASP A 169 -11.98 -17.61 1.64
C ASP A 169 -10.67 -16.87 1.80
N GLU A 170 -10.40 -15.88 0.96
CA GLU A 170 -9.25 -15.01 1.08
C GLU A 170 -9.31 -14.17 2.37
N PHE A 171 -10.49 -13.62 2.69
CA PHE A 171 -10.70 -12.87 3.92
C PHE A 171 -10.47 -13.74 5.16
N LEU A 172 -11.03 -14.95 5.19
CA LEU A 172 -10.81 -15.91 6.27
C LEU A 172 -9.35 -16.34 6.41
N GLN A 173 -8.64 -16.53 5.30
CA GLN A 173 -7.21 -16.81 5.32
C GLN A 173 -6.40 -15.65 5.91
N LEU A 174 -6.78 -14.40 5.62
CA LEU A 174 -6.13 -13.23 6.20
C LEU A 174 -6.40 -13.13 7.70
N ILE A 175 -7.65 -13.29 8.15
CA ILE A 175 -8.01 -13.34 9.56
C ILE A 175 -7.21 -14.44 10.27
N GLY A 176 -7.12 -15.63 9.68
CA GLY A 176 -6.35 -16.75 10.21
C GLY A 176 -4.84 -16.49 10.38
N ARG A 177 -4.31 -15.32 9.95
CA ARG A 177 -2.94 -14.89 10.27
C ARG A 177 -2.82 -14.29 11.66
N VAL A 178 -3.89 -13.66 12.13
CA VAL A 178 -3.94 -12.95 13.43
C VAL A 178 -4.78 -13.66 14.46
N ASP A 179 -5.71 -14.52 14.03
CA ASP A 179 -6.57 -15.34 14.91
C ASP A 179 -6.20 -16.82 14.77
N ARG A 180 -5.49 -17.35 15.77
CA ARG A 180 -5.01 -18.74 15.80
C ARG A 180 -5.11 -19.34 17.20
N LYS A 181 -5.23 -20.68 17.23
CA LYS A 181 -5.16 -21.42 18.47
C LYS A 181 -3.84 -21.15 19.22
N GLY A 182 -3.94 -20.92 20.51
CA GLY A 182 -2.77 -20.67 21.38
C GLY A 182 -2.40 -19.20 21.50
N GLN A 183 -3.19 -18.29 20.94
CA GLN A 183 -3.02 -16.85 21.15
C GLN A 183 -3.44 -16.45 22.58
N VAL A 184 -2.79 -15.38 23.07
CA VAL A 184 -3.07 -14.87 24.43
C VAL A 184 -4.27 -13.94 24.51
N SER A 185 -4.66 -13.35 23.37
CA SER A 185 -5.85 -12.49 23.26
C SER A 185 -6.44 -12.61 21.87
N HIS A 186 -7.77 -12.55 21.78
CA HIS A 186 -8.46 -12.51 20.49
C HIS A 186 -8.20 -11.18 19.79
N PRO A 187 -7.97 -11.18 18.48
CA PRO A 187 -7.79 -9.95 17.72
C PRO A 187 -9.10 -9.17 17.60
N ILE A 188 -8.98 -7.86 17.46
CA ILE A 188 -10.06 -7.01 16.97
C ILE A 188 -9.99 -7.03 15.45
N ILE A 189 -11.11 -7.31 14.79
CA ILE A 189 -11.20 -7.33 13.33
C ILE A 189 -12.04 -6.14 12.90
N SER A 190 -11.40 -5.21 12.19
CA SER A 190 -11.99 -3.98 11.69
C SER A 190 -11.91 -3.91 10.18
N GLN A 191 -12.88 -3.27 9.56
CA GLN A 191 -12.90 -3.05 8.13
C GLN A 191 -13.30 -1.62 7.81
N PHE A 192 -12.60 -0.98 6.87
CA PHE A 192 -13.00 0.31 6.36
C PHE A 192 -14.25 0.20 5.49
N ASP A 193 -15.23 1.07 5.75
CA ASP A 193 -16.35 1.33 4.85
C ASP A 193 -16.22 2.75 4.29
N THR A 194 -15.92 2.88 3.01
CA THR A 194 -15.86 4.17 2.31
C THR A 194 -17.24 4.71 1.94
N GLY A 195 -18.29 3.93 2.21
CA GLY A 195 -19.66 4.25 1.79
C GLY A 195 -19.96 3.99 0.31
N LEU A 196 -18.98 3.57 -0.48
CA LEU A 196 -19.19 3.23 -1.88
C LEU A 196 -20.05 1.98 -2.04
N PRO A 197 -21.08 1.99 -2.90
CA PRO A 197 -22.01 0.85 -3.07
C PRO A 197 -21.31 -0.46 -3.39
N ILE A 198 -20.24 -0.43 -4.20
CA ILE A 198 -19.49 -1.63 -4.58
C ILE A 198 -18.78 -2.27 -3.37
N GLN A 199 -18.25 -1.46 -2.47
CA GLN A 199 -17.60 -1.95 -1.27
C GLN A 199 -18.62 -2.54 -0.30
N ARG A 200 -19.76 -1.90 -0.11
CA ARG A 200 -20.87 -2.41 0.71
C ARG A 200 -21.39 -3.74 0.19
N LYS A 201 -21.44 -3.93 -1.12
CA LYS A 201 -21.82 -5.21 -1.72
C LYS A 201 -20.89 -6.34 -1.25
N PHE A 202 -19.57 -6.14 -1.28
CA PHE A 202 -18.62 -7.16 -0.79
C PHE A 202 -18.78 -7.42 0.71
N LEU A 203 -18.94 -6.37 1.52
CA LEU A 203 -19.22 -6.51 2.95
C LEU A 203 -20.46 -7.34 3.23
N MET A 204 -21.55 -7.07 2.54
CA MET A 204 -22.81 -7.83 2.69
C MET A 204 -22.64 -9.29 2.28
N MET A 205 -21.92 -9.56 1.19
CA MET A 205 -21.61 -10.92 0.74
C MET A 205 -20.76 -11.68 1.76
N HIS A 206 -19.77 -11.03 2.37
CA HIS A 206 -18.95 -11.62 3.43
C HIS A 206 -19.78 -11.94 4.66
N ASN A 207 -20.60 -11.01 5.13
CA ASN A 207 -21.45 -11.19 6.30
C ASN A 207 -22.47 -12.32 6.08
N ALA A 208 -23.08 -12.40 4.89
CA ALA A 208 -24.00 -13.48 4.58
C ALA A 208 -23.31 -14.85 4.66
N LYS A 209 -22.13 -14.99 4.08
CA LYS A 209 -21.37 -16.25 4.14
C LYS A 209 -20.83 -16.58 5.52
N LEU A 210 -20.42 -15.58 6.32
CA LEU A 210 -20.01 -15.80 7.70
C LEU A 210 -21.15 -16.27 8.59
N SER A 211 -22.39 -15.89 8.30
CA SER A 211 -23.56 -16.35 9.04
C SER A 211 -23.99 -17.78 8.71
N GLU A 212 -23.45 -18.38 7.65
CA GLU A 212 -23.67 -19.77 7.24
C GLU A 212 -22.64 -20.75 7.86
N LEU A 213 -21.57 -20.23 8.47
CA LEU A 213 -20.51 -21.01 9.15
C LEU A 213 -20.84 -21.21 10.62
#